data_bf274bcaa1c9d680c581d36078dc2d1d
#
_entry.id   bf274bcaa1c9d680c581d36078dc2d1d
#
_cell.length_a   1.000
_cell.length_b   1.000
_cell.length_c   1.000
_cell.angle_alpha   90.00
_cell.angle_beta   90.00
_cell.angle_gamma   90.00
#
_symmetry.space_group_name_H-M   'P 1'
#
loop_
_entity.id
_entity.type
_entity.pdbx_description
1 polymer ?
#
loop_
_entity_poly.entity_id
_entity_poly.type
_entity_poly.pdbx_seq_one_letter_code
_entity_poly.pdbx_strand_id
1 'polypeptide(L)'
;RKLINSPLILKDGHYEIDFADLEEKIKTHKVKAAVLCSPHNPVGRVWSKEELRTYAEICRKYNIAVICDEIHADFVFKGHKHIPFASVSKDAADRSVTCTAPSKTFNIAGLQTSNILIPNESIRNKFKAVLDSFGYERPNVMGIIAAEAAYRGGEEWLAAVWEYIENNLAFTKKFLAGRLPKMKLIEPEGTYLLWIDCNAYDITDKELENKLLYDAKLWLDIGSMFGPEGNKFFRFNIACPKSILEKGLGQLAEAFKE
;
A
#
# COMPACT_ATOMS: atom_id res chain seq x y z
N ARG A 1 5.92 -21.86 -3.50
CA ARG A 1 5.64 -21.05 -4.70
C ARG A 1 6.88 -20.26 -5.09
N LYS A 2 7.00 -19.91 -6.38
CA LYS A 2 8.05 -18.99 -6.86
C LYS A 2 7.41 -17.63 -7.11
N LEU A 3 7.95 -16.59 -6.50
CA LEU A 3 7.56 -15.21 -6.78
C LEU A 3 8.21 -14.75 -8.10
N ILE A 4 7.42 -14.14 -8.95
CA ILE A 4 7.87 -13.45 -10.16
C ILE A 4 7.50 -11.99 -9.97
N ASN A 5 8.49 -11.13 -9.82
CA ASN A 5 8.30 -9.70 -9.65
C ASN A 5 8.10 -9.02 -11.01
N SER A 6 7.09 -8.16 -11.11
CA SER A 6 6.90 -7.21 -12.21
C SER A 6 7.02 -5.81 -11.60
N PRO A 7 8.19 -5.17 -11.71
CA PRO A 7 8.45 -3.90 -11.06
C PRO A 7 7.60 -2.78 -11.67
N LEU A 8 7.23 -1.81 -10.84
CA LEU A 8 6.66 -0.56 -11.32
C LEU A 8 7.75 0.31 -11.94
N ILE A 9 7.38 1.14 -12.91
CA ILE A 9 8.28 2.09 -13.54
C ILE A 9 8.06 3.47 -12.89
N LEU A 10 9.13 4.07 -12.38
CA LEU A 10 9.10 5.46 -11.94
C LEU A 10 9.40 6.38 -13.13
N LYS A 11 8.42 7.18 -13.54
CA LYS A 11 8.52 8.12 -14.66
C LYS A 11 8.01 9.49 -14.21
N ASP A 12 8.88 10.48 -14.31
CA ASP A 12 8.58 11.88 -13.93
C ASP A 12 8.00 12.04 -12.51
N GLY A 13 8.48 11.22 -11.56
CA GLY A 13 8.01 11.22 -10.17
C GLY A 13 6.71 10.46 -9.93
N HIS A 14 6.19 9.74 -10.91
CA HIS A 14 4.96 8.98 -10.85
C HIS A 14 5.22 7.50 -11.19
N TYR A 15 4.65 6.58 -10.44
CA TYR A 15 4.79 5.15 -10.70
C TYR A 15 3.71 4.63 -11.65
N GLU A 16 4.11 3.82 -12.62
CA GLU A 16 3.23 3.19 -13.59
C GLU A 16 3.40 1.67 -13.56
N ILE A 17 2.35 0.92 -13.92
CA ILE A 17 2.44 -0.52 -14.16
C ILE A 17 3.04 -0.74 -15.55
N ASP A 18 4.14 -1.51 -15.63
CA ASP A 18 4.64 -2.01 -16.91
C ASP A 18 3.79 -3.19 -17.38
N PHE A 19 2.74 -2.90 -18.13
CA PHE A 19 1.84 -3.93 -18.64
C PHE A 19 2.50 -4.88 -19.65
N ALA A 20 3.53 -4.42 -20.35
CA ALA A 20 4.27 -5.27 -21.28
C ALA A 20 5.14 -6.29 -20.53
N ASP A 21 5.89 -5.83 -19.52
CA ASP A 21 6.67 -6.70 -18.64
C ASP A 21 5.77 -7.68 -17.86
N LEU A 22 4.64 -7.18 -17.33
CA LEU A 22 3.66 -8.01 -16.62
C LEU A 22 3.16 -9.16 -17.52
N GLU A 23 2.73 -8.84 -18.73
CA GLU A 23 2.19 -9.83 -19.68
C GLU A 23 3.26 -10.85 -20.11
N GLU A 24 4.47 -10.38 -20.41
CA GLU A 24 5.59 -11.25 -20.79
C GLU A 24 5.94 -12.21 -19.65
N LYS A 25 6.06 -11.72 -18.42
CA LYS A 25 6.35 -12.54 -17.24
C LYS A 25 5.27 -13.57 -16.95
N ILE A 26 4.01 -13.18 -17.06
CA ILE A 26 2.88 -14.10 -16.93
C ILE A 26 3.01 -15.26 -17.92
N LYS A 27 3.26 -14.95 -19.19
CA LYS A 27 3.39 -15.93 -20.26
C LYS A 27 4.61 -16.83 -20.06
N THR A 28 5.79 -16.24 -19.87
CA THR A 28 7.09 -16.95 -19.81
C THR A 28 7.15 -17.85 -18.58
N HIS A 29 6.68 -17.38 -17.43
CA HIS A 29 6.74 -18.14 -16.18
C HIS A 29 5.48 -18.94 -15.88
N LYS A 30 4.49 -18.93 -16.77
CA LYS A 30 3.20 -19.64 -16.59
C LYS A 30 2.57 -19.31 -15.24
N VAL A 31 2.54 -18.03 -14.89
CA VAL A 31 1.97 -17.51 -13.65
C VAL A 31 0.52 -17.99 -13.49
N LYS A 32 0.08 -18.26 -12.26
CA LYS A 32 -1.28 -18.76 -11.95
C LYS A 32 -2.08 -17.80 -11.09
N ALA A 33 -1.40 -16.95 -10.35
CA ALA A 33 -2.03 -15.95 -9.52
C ALA A 33 -1.18 -14.68 -9.53
N ALA A 34 -1.83 -13.53 -9.48
CA ALA A 34 -1.20 -12.22 -9.34
C ALA A 34 -1.68 -11.55 -8.05
N VAL A 35 -0.85 -10.74 -7.45
CA VAL A 35 -1.21 -9.89 -6.31
C VAL A 35 -1.24 -8.44 -6.79
N LEU A 36 -2.36 -7.76 -6.58
CA LEU A 36 -2.56 -6.36 -6.89
C LEU A 36 -2.82 -5.60 -5.59
N CYS A 37 -1.96 -4.65 -5.25
CA CYS A 37 -2.15 -3.75 -4.12
C CYS A 37 -2.78 -2.43 -4.60
N SER A 38 -3.94 -2.04 -4.04
CA SER A 38 -4.70 -0.85 -4.46
C SER A 38 -5.55 -0.29 -3.31
N PRO A 39 -5.28 0.92 -2.79
CA PRO A 39 -4.13 1.80 -3.03
C PRO A 39 -2.79 1.13 -2.74
N HIS A 40 -1.77 1.47 -3.53
CA HIS A 40 -0.50 0.75 -3.51
C HIS A 40 0.43 1.24 -2.40
N ASN A 41 0.83 0.35 -1.52
CA ASN A 41 1.88 0.54 -0.53
C ASN A 41 3.18 -0.12 -1.04
N PRO A 42 4.32 0.58 -1.11
CA PRO A 42 4.62 1.87 -0.46
C PRO A 42 4.44 3.13 -1.31
N VAL A 43 4.24 3.02 -2.62
CA VAL A 43 4.38 4.16 -3.55
C VAL A 43 3.18 5.12 -3.58
N GLY A 44 2.08 4.80 -2.88
CA GLY A 44 0.93 5.67 -2.73
C GLY A 44 0.02 5.79 -3.96
N ARG A 45 0.15 4.92 -5.00
CA ARG A 45 -0.70 4.96 -6.19
C ARG A 45 -2.13 4.50 -5.91
N VAL A 46 -3.09 5.16 -6.56
CA VAL A 46 -4.50 4.75 -6.67
C VAL A 46 -4.80 4.48 -8.14
N TRP A 47 -4.87 3.20 -8.51
CA TRP A 47 -4.98 2.81 -9.92
C TRP A 47 -6.27 3.31 -10.55
N SER A 48 -6.15 3.91 -11.73
CA SER A 48 -7.29 4.35 -12.54
C SER A 48 -8.13 3.18 -13.05
N LYS A 49 -9.35 3.48 -13.49
CA LYS A 49 -10.23 2.46 -14.07
C LYS A 49 -9.64 1.82 -15.31
N GLU A 50 -8.92 2.59 -16.08
CA GLU A 50 -8.25 2.16 -17.32
C GLU A 50 -7.09 1.21 -17.01
N GLU A 51 -6.24 1.55 -16.03
CA GLU A 51 -5.16 0.66 -15.56
C GLU A 51 -5.71 -0.66 -15.03
N LEU A 52 -6.75 -0.60 -14.20
CA LEU A 52 -7.40 -1.80 -13.64
C LEU A 52 -8.06 -2.65 -14.72
N ARG A 53 -8.64 -2.06 -15.76
CA ARG A 53 -9.20 -2.79 -16.91
C ARG A 53 -8.12 -3.49 -17.70
N THR A 54 -7.03 -2.80 -18.03
CA THR A 54 -5.89 -3.40 -18.74
C THR A 54 -5.31 -4.57 -17.96
N TYR A 55 -5.14 -4.39 -16.64
CA TYR A 55 -4.69 -5.46 -15.74
C TYR A 55 -5.65 -6.66 -15.78
N ALA A 56 -6.96 -6.41 -15.69
CA ALA A 56 -7.99 -7.45 -15.73
C ALA A 56 -8.01 -8.21 -17.06
N GLU A 57 -7.82 -7.50 -18.20
CA GLU A 57 -7.77 -8.12 -19.53
C GLU A 57 -6.57 -9.04 -19.70
N ILE A 58 -5.39 -8.64 -19.22
CA ILE A 58 -4.21 -9.51 -19.20
C ILE A 58 -4.49 -10.76 -18.34
N CYS A 59 -5.01 -10.57 -17.12
CA CYS A 59 -5.33 -11.68 -16.24
C CYS A 59 -6.38 -12.63 -16.84
N ARG A 60 -7.39 -12.09 -17.54
CA ARG A 60 -8.39 -12.88 -18.28
C ARG A 60 -7.75 -13.70 -19.38
N LYS A 61 -6.90 -13.08 -20.22
CA LYS A 61 -6.23 -13.71 -21.36
C LYS A 61 -5.43 -14.96 -20.96
N TYR A 62 -4.79 -14.92 -19.80
CA TYR A 62 -3.94 -16.01 -19.30
C TYR A 62 -4.56 -16.84 -18.16
N ASN A 63 -5.85 -16.61 -17.88
CA ASN A 63 -6.59 -17.29 -16.81
C ASN A 63 -5.91 -17.21 -15.42
N ILE A 64 -5.56 -15.98 -15.02
CA ILE A 64 -4.89 -15.67 -13.77
C ILE A 64 -5.93 -15.33 -12.69
N ALA A 65 -5.81 -15.93 -11.50
CA ALA A 65 -6.53 -15.47 -10.32
C ALA A 65 -5.83 -14.22 -9.74
N VAL A 66 -6.61 -13.24 -9.30
CA VAL A 66 -6.07 -11.97 -8.76
C VAL A 66 -6.41 -11.86 -7.28
N ILE A 67 -5.38 -11.72 -6.44
CA ILE A 67 -5.53 -11.37 -5.03
C ILE A 67 -5.38 -9.85 -4.95
N CYS A 68 -6.48 -9.18 -4.58
CA CYS A 68 -6.53 -7.72 -4.49
C CYS A 68 -6.39 -7.32 -3.02
N ASP A 69 -5.25 -6.73 -2.66
CA ASP A 69 -5.06 -6.13 -1.36
C ASP A 69 -5.57 -4.69 -1.39
N GLU A 70 -6.78 -4.48 -0.86
CA GLU A 70 -7.48 -3.21 -0.83
C GLU A 70 -7.62 -2.65 0.59
N ILE A 71 -6.73 -3.05 1.50
CA ILE A 71 -6.80 -2.66 2.92
C ILE A 71 -6.62 -1.15 3.16
N HIS A 72 -6.12 -0.40 2.19
CA HIS A 72 -5.97 1.06 2.23
C HIS A 72 -7.08 1.81 1.48
N ALA A 73 -8.16 1.13 1.06
CA ALA A 73 -9.21 1.68 0.20
C ALA A 73 -9.85 2.99 0.71
N ASP A 74 -9.91 3.17 2.04
CA ASP A 74 -10.53 4.34 2.67
C ASP A 74 -9.59 5.57 2.73
N PHE A 75 -8.31 5.40 2.38
CA PHE A 75 -7.31 6.47 2.44
C PHE A 75 -6.92 6.92 1.04
N VAL A 76 -7.71 7.82 0.47
CA VAL A 76 -7.53 8.34 -0.89
C VAL A 76 -7.58 9.87 -0.86
N PHE A 77 -6.51 10.52 -1.36
CA PHE A 77 -6.42 11.97 -1.39
C PHE A 77 -7.36 12.62 -2.40
N LYS A 78 -7.72 13.87 -2.15
CA LYS A 78 -8.61 14.64 -3.02
C LYS A 78 -8.13 14.63 -4.47
N GLY A 79 -9.05 14.36 -5.40
CA GLY A 79 -8.76 14.25 -6.84
C GLY A 79 -8.62 12.81 -7.33
N HIS A 80 -8.49 11.84 -6.41
CA HIS A 80 -8.40 10.42 -6.71
C HIS A 80 -9.61 9.67 -6.16
N LYS A 81 -9.86 8.47 -6.65
CA LYS A 81 -10.94 7.61 -6.18
C LYS A 81 -10.53 6.15 -6.25
N HIS A 82 -10.57 5.46 -5.14
CA HIS A 82 -10.41 4.01 -5.14
C HIS A 82 -11.52 3.32 -5.92
N ILE A 83 -11.15 2.39 -6.77
CA ILE A 83 -12.06 1.56 -7.55
C ILE A 83 -11.74 0.11 -7.20
N PRO A 84 -12.66 -0.63 -6.56
CA PRO A 84 -12.45 -2.04 -6.28
C PRO A 84 -12.20 -2.81 -7.57
N PHE A 85 -11.13 -3.61 -7.63
CA PHE A 85 -10.79 -4.37 -8.84
C PHE A 85 -11.95 -5.26 -9.31
N ALA A 86 -12.66 -5.89 -8.39
CA ALA A 86 -13.82 -6.72 -8.69
C ALA A 86 -14.96 -5.96 -9.40
N SER A 87 -15.00 -4.62 -9.31
CA SER A 87 -16.05 -3.79 -9.90
C SER A 87 -15.81 -3.43 -11.36
N VAL A 88 -14.61 -3.65 -11.89
CA VAL A 88 -14.27 -3.19 -13.26
C VAL A 88 -14.93 -4.02 -14.35
N SER A 89 -15.21 -5.31 -14.09
CA SER A 89 -15.98 -6.19 -14.96
C SER A 89 -16.45 -7.45 -14.22
N LYS A 90 -17.44 -8.15 -14.80
CA LYS A 90 -17.89 -9.44 -14.28
C LYS A 90 -16.75 -10.48 -14.25
N ASP A 91 -15.91 -10.51 -15.28
CA ASP A 91 -14.76 -11.42 -15.37
C ASP A 91 -13.72 -11.09 -14.29
N ALA A 92 -13.45 -9.80 -14.01
CA ALA A 92 -12.57 -9.40 -12.92
C ALA A 92 -13.13 -9.87 -11.56
N ALA A 93 -14.42 -9.72 -11.31
CA ALA A 93 -15.06 -10.23 -10.10
C ALA A 93 -14.91 -11.76 -9.98
N ASP A 94 -15.17 -12.50 -11.05
CA ASP A 94 -15.13 -13.97 -11.05
C ASP A 94 -13.74 -14.55 -10.79
N ARG A 95 -12.66 -13.78 -11.02
CA ARG A 95 -11.28 -14.22 -10.79
C ARG A 95 -10.59 -13.57 -9.60
N SER A 96 -11.27 -12.67 -8.88
CA SER A 96 -10.69 -11.93 -7.77
C SER A 96 -10.94 -12.57 -6.40
N VAL A 97 -9.96 -12.35 -5.52
CA VAL A 97 -10.05 -12.49 -4.07
C VAL A 97 -9.71 -11.12 -3.50
N THR A 98 -10.73 -10.38 -3.07
CA THR A 98 -10.54 -9.02 -2.53
C THR A 98 -10.37 -9.07 -1.02
N CYS A 99 -9.26 -8.51 -0.54
CA CYS A 99 -8.90 -8.44 0.87
C CYS A 99 -9.10 -7.01 1.36
N THR A 100 -9.99 -6.81 2.34
CA THR A 100 -10.19 -5.54 3.04
C THR A 100 -10.11 -5.75 4.55
N ALA A 101 -9.89 -4.71 5.31
CA ALA A 101 -9.88 -4.81 6.77
C ALA A 101 -10.19 -3.46 7.42
N PRO A 102 -10.88 -3.43 8.56
CA PRO A 102 -11.04 -2.22 9.35
C PRO A 102 -9.74 -1.82 10.07
N SER A 103 -8.74 -2.68 10.07
CA SER A 103 -7.52 -2.56 10.86
C SER A 103 -6.69 -1.32 10.53
N LYS A 104 -6.59 -0.95 9.25
CA LYS A 104 -5.87 0.25 8.82
C LYS A 104 -6.74 1.49 8.96
N THR A 105 -8.00 1.40 8.58
CA THR A 105 -8.97 2.49 8.61
C THR A 105 -9.21 3.00 10.02
N PHE A 106 -9.38 2.09 10.98
CA PHE A 106 -9.77 2.40 12.36
C PHE A 106 -8.69 2.07 13.41
N ASN A 107 -7.45 1.84 12.98
CA ASN A 107 -6.31 1.56 13.86
C ASN A 107 -6.55 0.40 14.86
N ILE A 108 -7.17 -0.68 14.39
CA ILE A 108 -7.50 -1.87 15.20
C ILE A 108 -6.75 -3.14 14.73
N ALA A 109 -5.54 -2.98 14.20
CA ALA A 109 -4.76 -4.10 13.66
C ALA A 109 -4.49 -5.22 14.68
N GLY A 110 -4.34 -4.88 15.97
CA GLY A 110 -4.14 -5.86 17.04
C GLY A 110 -5.29 -6.85 17.23
N LEU A 111 -6.49 -6.56 16.70
CA LEU A 111 -7.65 -7.44 16.73
C LEU A 111 -7.70 -8.46 15.58
N GLN A 112 -6.77 -8.37 14.62
CA GLN A 112 -6.53 -9.37 13.57
C GLN A 112 -7.80 -9.79 12.80
N THR A 113 -8.64 -8.82 12.44
CA THR A 113 -9.89 -9.04 11.71
C THR A 113 -9.79 -8.47 10.30
N SER A 114 -10.19 -9.26 9.31
CA SER A 114 -10.22 -8.88 7.89
C SER A 114 -11.45 -9.45 7.20
N ASN A 115 -11.79 -8.87 6.05
CA ASN A 115 -12.86 -9.33 5.18
C ASN A 115 -12.25 -9.87 3.89
N ILE A 116 -12.63 -11.09 3.52
CA ILE A 116 -12.20 -11.71 2.27
C ILE A 116 -13.44 -11.94 1.39
N LEU A 117 -13.53 -11.16 0.31
CA LEU A 117 -14.65 -11.20 -0.61
C LEU A 117 -14.27 -12.04 -1.84
N ILE A 118 -14.99 -13.13 -2.07
CA ILE A 118 -14.73 -14.05 -3.18
C ILE A 118 -16.06 -14.31 -3.89
N PRO A 119 -16.39 -13.59 -4.98
CA PRO A 119 -17.63 -13.79 -5.73
C PRO A 119 -17.75 -15.19 -6.33
N ASN A 120 -16.66 -15.71 -6.90
CA ASN A 120 -16.63 -17.04 -7.51
C ASN A 120 -16.77 -18.16 -6.48
N GLU A 121 -17.85 -18.94 -6.59
CA GLU A 121 -18.19 -20.00 -5.66
C GLU A 121 -17.12 -21.10 -5.59
N SER A 122 -16.55 -21.51 -6.72
CA SER A 122 -15.51 -22.55 -6.76
C SER A 122 -14.24 -22.12 -6.02
N ILE A 123 -13.81 -20.87 -6.22
CA ILE A 123 -12.65 -20.30 -5.51
C ILE A 123 -12.99 -20.18 -4.02
N ARG A 124 -14.16 -19.67 -3.69
CA ARG A 124 -14.62 -19.50 -2.30
C ARG A 124 -14.69 -20.83 -1.53
N ASN A 125 -15.18 -21.88 -2.16
CA ASN A 125 -15.27 -23.21 -1.53
C ASN A 125 -13.86 -23.79 -1.31
N LYS A 126 -12.93 -23.62 -2.24
CA LYS A 126 -11.52 -24.02 -2.05
C LYS A 126 -10.86 -23.25 -0.91
N PHE A 127 -11.10 -21.94 -0.83
CA PHE A 127 -10.58 -21.09 0.23
C PHE A 127 -11.11 -21.55 1.61
N LYS A 128 -12.42 -21.78 1.72
CA LYS A 128 -13.04 -22.31 2.94
C LYS A 128 -12.43 -23.64 3.36
N ALA A 129 -12.32 -24.60 2.44
CA ALA A 129 -11.74 -25.91 2.75
C ALA A 129 -10.31 -25.81 3.29
N VAL A 130 -9.52 -24.83 2.82
CA VAL A 130 -8.17 -24.58 3.35
C VAL A 130 -8.25 -24.00 4.77
N LEU A 131 -9.11 -23.02 5.02
CA LEU A 131 -9.30 -22.46 6.36
C LEU A 131 -9.74 -23.54 7.36
N ASP A 132 -10.70 -24.39 6.97
CA ASP A 132 -11.20 -25.48 7.78
C ASP A 132 -10.07 -26.46 8.13
N SER A 133 -9.18 -26.77 7.16
CA SER A 133 -8.05 -27.67 7.38
C SER A 133 -7.00 -27.15 8.37
N PHE A 134 -6.93 -25.83 8.56
CA PHE A 134 -6.07 -25.19 9.56
C PHE A 134 -6.79 -24.90 10.89
N GLY A 135 -8.08 -25.21 11.01
CA GLY A 135 -8.89 -24.87 12.18
C GLY A 135 -9.09 -23.36 12.36
N TYR A 136 -8.93 -22.58 11.30
CA TYR A 136 -9.05 -21.11 11.33
C TYR A 136 -10.42 -20.63 10.86
N GLU A 137 -11.47 -21.23 11.44
CA GLU A 137 -12.86 -20.97 11.04
C GLU A 137 -13.49 -19.77 11.76
N ARG A 138 -12.94 -19.40 12.91
CA ARG A 138 -13.58 -18.45 13.82
C ARG A 138 -12.65 -17.28 14.13
N PRO A 139 -12.98 -16.06 13.64
CA PRO A 139 -12.28 -14.86 14.07
C PRO A 139 -12.51 -14.62 15.57
N ASN A 140 -11.63 -13.85 16.21
CA ASN A 140 -11.82 -13.53 17.61
C ASN A 140 -13.05 -12.63 17.80
N VAL A 141 -13.79 -12.87 18.91
CA VAL A 141 -15.06 -12.18 19.20
C VAL A 141 -14.90 -10.67 19.29
N MET A 142 -13.82 -10.20 19.92
CA MET A 142 -13.56 -8.75 20.07
C MET A 142 -13.31 -8.09 18.72
N GLY A 143 -12.63 -8.80 17.81
CA GLY A 143 -12.40 -8.32 16.45
C GLY A 143 -13.70 -8.14 15.65
N ILE A 144 -14.66 -9.06 15.78
CA ILE A 144 -15.96 -8.96 15.12
C ILE A 144 -16.74 -7.75 15.66
N ILE A 145 -16.83 -7.60 17.00
CA ILE A 145 -17.56 -6.51 17.64
C ILE A 145 -16.94 -5.16 17.30
N ALA A 146 -15.61 -5.07 17.34
CA ALA A 146 -14.91 -3.84 17.01
C ALA A 146 -15.05 -3.47 15.53
N ALA A 147 -15.00 -4.45 14.60
CA ALA A 147 -15.21 -4.21 13.19
C ALA A 147 -16.64 -3.71 12.91
N GLU A 148 -17.64 -4.32 13.53
CA GLU A 148 -19.05 -3.87 13.39
C GLU A 148 -19.22 -2.46 13.93
N ALA A 149 -18.72 -2.16 15.14
CA ALA A 149 -18.82 -0.84 15.75
C ALA A 149 -18.10 0.24 14.89
N ALA A 150 -16.91 -0.08 14.37
CA ALA A 150 -16.13 0.81 13.52
C ALA A 150 -16.86 1.14 12.21
N TYR A 151 -17.38 0.15 11.50
CA TYR A 151 -18.12 0.38 10.25
C TYR A 151 -19.48 1.04 10.45
N ARG A 152 -20.15 0.84 11.59
CA ARG A 152 -21.45 1.47 11.86
C ARG A 152 -21.36 2.90 12.39
N GLY A 153 -20.32 3.21 13.15
CA GLY A 153 -20.24 4.48 13.89
C GLY A 153 -18.93 5.25 13.74
N GLY A 154 -18.00 4.78 12.90
CA GLY A 154 -16.66 5.37 12.79
C GLY A 154 -16.51 6.47 11.73
N GLU A 155 -17.56 6.87 11.02
CA GLU A 155 -17.48 7.80 9.88
C GLU A 155 -16.92 9.18 10.29
N GLU A 156 -17.47 9.79 11.34
CA GLU A 156 -17.01 11.09 11.82
C GLU A 156 -15.56 11.05 12.32
N TRP A 157 -15.20 9.97 13.01
CA TRP A 157 -13.82 9.76 13.46
C TRP A 157 -12.87 9.61 12.27
N LEU A 158 -13.24 8.83 11.27
CA LEU A 158 -12.43 8.64 10.06
C LEU A 158 -12.24 9.96 9.31
N ALA A 159 -13.28 10.75 9.15
CA ALA A 159 -13.21 12.06 8.50
C ALA A 159 -12.22 12.99 9.22
N ALA A 160 -12.30 13.07 10.56
CA ALA A 160 -11.39 13.89 11.36
C ALA A 160 -9.94 13.40 11.29
N VAL A 161 -9.72 12.08 11.33
CA VAL A 161 -8.37 11.49 11.18
C VAL A 161 -7.81 11.75 9.80
N TRP A 162 -8.65 11.67 8.75
CA TRP A 162 -8.21 11.91 7.39
C TRP A 162 -7.80 13.37 7.17
N GLU A 163 -8.59 14.33 7.64
CA GLU A 163 -8.22 15.75 7.64
C GLU A 163 -6.89 16.00 8.38
N TYR A 164 -6.69 15.31 9.50
CA TYR A 164 -5.44 15.41 10.26
C TYR A 164 -4.24 14.88 9.45
N ILE A 165 -4.41 13.76 8.75
CA ILE A 165 -3.38 13.17 7.88
C ILE A 165 -3.07 14.10 6.68
N GLU A 166 -4.08 14.71 6.07
CA GLU A 166 -3.89 15.70 4.99
C GLU A 166 -3.06 16.90 5.47
N ASN A 167 -3.34 17.39 6.68
CA ASN A 167 -2.55 18.45 7.31
C ASN A 167 -1.10 18.02 7.59
N ASN A 168 -0.88 16.79 8.04
CA ASN A 168 0.44 16.22 8.22
C ASN A 168 1.20 16.07 6.89
N LEU A 169 0.51 15.68 5.81
CA LEU A 169 1.09 15.62 4.48
C LEU A 169 1.55 17.01 4.01
N ALA A 170 0.67 18.01 4.12
CA ALA A 170 0.99 19.40 3.72
C ALA A 170 2.20 19.94 4.50
N PHE A 171 2.25 19.68 5.82
CA PHE A 171 3.38 20.03 6.66
C PHE A 171 4.67 19.34 6.21
N THR A 172 4.61 18.02 5.96
CA THR A 172 5.78 17.23 5.53
C THR A 172 6.33 17.74 4.20
N LYS A 173 5.47 18.01 3.23
CA LYS A 173 5.86 18.58 1.93
C LYS A 173 6.62 19.90 2.09
N LYS A 174 6.06 20.83 2.88
CA LYS A 174 6.70 22.12 3.17
C LYS A 174 8.04 21.96 3.88
N PHE A 175 8.11 21.04 4.84
CA PHE A 175 9.32 20.77 5.60
C PHE A 175 10.43 20.21 4.71
N LEU A 176 10.14 19.18 3.90
CA LEU A 176 11.12 18.58 3.00
C LEU A 176 11.63 19.60 1.98
N ALA A 177 10.75 20.35 1.35
CA ALA A 177 11.15 21.39 0.38
C ALA A 177 12.07 22.47 1.00
N GLY A 178 11.84 22.84 2.25
CA GLY A 178 12.60 23.89 2.92
C GLY A 178 13.87 23.43 3.62
N ARG A 179 13.91 22.21 4.12
CA ARG A 179 15.00 21.73 4.98
C ARG A 179 15.78 20.55 4.40
N LEU A 180 15.20 19.79 3.48
CA LEU A 180 15.76 18.57 2.89
C LEU A 180 15.48 18.50 1.38
N PRO A 181 15.88 19.51 0.58
CA PRO A 181 15.50 19.63 -0.82
C PRO A 181 16.04 18.49 -1.72
N LYS A 182 17.03 17.74 -1.25
CA LYS A 182 17.54 16.54 -1.92
C LYS A 182 16.66 15.30 -1.70
N MET A 183 15.78 15.30 -0.67
CA MET A 183 14.78 14.26 -0.47
C MET A 183 13.54 14.59 -1.30
N LYS A 184 13.18 13.72 -2.23
CA LYS A 184 12.01 13.93 -3.08
C LYS A 184 10.86 13.05 -2.59
N LEU A 185 9.77 13.68 -2.21
CA LEU A 185 8.55 12.98 -1.93
C LEU A 185 7.89 12.55 -3.25
N ILE A 186 7.65 11.25 -3.40
CA ILE A 186 6.73 10.76 -4.45
C ILE A 186 5.32 11.18 -4.04
N GLU A 187 4.63 11.89 -4.94
CA GLU A 187 3.31 12.44 -4.64
C GLU A 187 2.31 11.30 -4.37
N PRO A 188 1.77 11.19 -3.15
CA PRO A 188 0.82 10.13 -2.85
C PRO A 188 -0.58 10.47 -3.37
N GLU A 189 -1.24 9.52 -4.00
CA GLU A 189 -2.65 9.56 -4.37
C GLU A 189 -3.53 8.92 -3.29
N GLY A 190 -2.94 8.08 -2.46
CA GLY A 190 -3.60 7.43 -1.33
C GLY A 190 -2.61 6.92 -0.28
N THR A 191 -3.13 6.30 0.75
CA THR A 191 -2.45 5.85 1.96
C THR A 191 -1.93 7.02 2.83
N TYR A 192 -1.48 6.70 4.04
CA TYR A 192 -0.79 7.63 4.94
C TYR A 192 0.71 7.31 5.04
N LEU A 193 1.21 6.56 4.07
CA LEU A 193 2.59 6.10 3.98
C LEU A 193 3.26 6.84 2.85
N LEU A 194 4.25 7.66 3.19
CA LEU A 194 4.98 8.47 2.22
C LEU A 194 6.19 7.71 1.70
N TRP A 195 6.42 7.76 0.41
CA TRP A 195 7.57 7.17 -0.25
C TRP A 195 8.56 8.26 -0.60
N ILE A 196 9.75 8.23 -0.01
CA ILE A 196 10.73 9.30 -0.09
C ILE A 196 11.98 8.82 -0.80
N ASP A 197 12.33 9.49 -1.88
CA ASP A 197 13.49 9.24 -2.73
C ASP A 197 14.71 10.02 -2.21
N CYS A 198 15.78 9.29 -1.92
CA CYS A 198 17.07 9.80 -1.49
C CYS A 198 18.19 9.63 -2.54
N ASN A 199 17.86 9.34 -3.80
CA ASN A 199 18.87 9.11 -4.85
C ASN A 199 19.78 10.31 -5.12
N ALA A 200 19.35 11.52 -4.74
CA ALA A 200 20.18 12.72 -4.85
C ALA A 200 21.33 12.81 -3.82
N TYR A 201 21.34 11.91 -2.83
CA TYR A 201 22.46 11.77 -1.91
C TYR A 201 23.45 10.74 -2.45
N ASP A 202 24.75 11.06 -2.35
CA ASP A 202 25.82 10.12 -2.73
C ASP A 202 26.12 9.15 -1.58
N ILE A 203 25.15 8.32 -1.28
CA ILE A 203 25.22 7.28 -0.23
C ILE A 203 24.65 5.96 -0.76
N THR A 204 25.11 4.87 -0.21
CA THR A 204 24.54 3.52 -0.45
C THR A 204 23.23 3.32 0.33
N ASP A 205 22.47 2.28 -0.02
CA ASP A 205 21.25 1.90 0.71
C ASP A 205 21.56 1.58 2.19
N LYS A 206 22.69 0.93 2.46
CA LYS A 206 23.14 0.61 3.81
C LYS A 206 23.54 1.85 4.62
N GLU A 207 24.15 2.83 3.98
CA GLU A 207 24.47 4.12 4.63
C GLU A 207 23.20 4.90 4.90
N LEU A 208 22.21 4.88 4.00
CA LEU A 208 20.89 5.46 4.24
C LEU A 208 20.24 4.82 5.47
N GLU A 209 20.19 3.49 5.54
CA GLU A 209 19.65 2.76 6.70
C GLU A 209 20.35 3.17 8.00
N ASN A 210 21.69 3.20 8.00
CA ASN A 210 22.47 3.58 9.18
C ASN A 210 22.20 5.03 9.60
N LYS A 211 22.13 5.98 8.66
CA LYS A 211 21.81 7.38 8.95
C LYS A 211 20.39 7.52 9.55
N LEU A 212 19.41 6.81 8.99
CA LEU A 212 18.05 6.82 9.53
C LEU A 212 18.02 6.26 10.96
N LEU A 213 18.64 5.09 11.18
CA LEU A 213 18.55 4.38 12.45
C LEU A 213 19.43 5.00 13.55
N TYR A 214 20.68 5.31 13.25
CA TYR A 214 21.66 5.71 14.27
C TYR A 214 21.84 7.21 14.38
N ASP A 215 21.86 7.96 13.27
CA ASP A 215 22.05 9.41 13.30
C ASP A 215 20.71 10.12 13.57
N ALA A 216 19.68 9.82 12.76
CA ALA A 216 18.35 10.37 12.94
C ALA A 216 17.57 9.74 14.10
N LYS A 217 17.96 8.54 14.57
CA LYS A 217 17.25 7.75 15.59
C LYS A 217 15.79 7.49 15.20
N LEU A 218 15.57 7.18 13.93
CA LEU A 218 14.29 6.85 13.35
C LEU A 218 14.31 5.43 12.82
N TRP A 219 13.43 4.59 13.32
CA TRP A 219 13.23 3.27 12.77
C TRP A 219 12.15 3.33 11.70
N LEU A 220 12.58 3.49 10.47
CA LEU A 220 11.72 3.58 9.28
C LEU A 220 11.90 2.34 8.41
N ASP A 221 10.92 2.06 7.57
CA ASP A 221 11.02 0.98 6.61
C ASP A 221 11.90 1.41 5.43
N ILE A 222 13.07 0.78 5.33
CA ILE A 222 14.00 1.01 4.22
C ILE A 222 13.43 0.41 2.91
N GLY A 223 13.66 1.10 1.81
CA GLY A 223 13.01 0.77 0.54
C GLY A 223 13.39 -0.59 -0.03
N SER A 224 14.61 -1.06 0.19
CA SER A 224 15.06 -2.40 -0.23
C SER A 224 14.23 -3.56 0.37
N MET A 225 13.49 -3.34 1.46
CA MET A 225 12.53 -4.33 2.00
C MET A 225 11.38 -4.62 1.04
N PHE A 226 11.07 -3.69 0.12
CA PHE A 226 9.99 -3.81 -0.86
C PHE A 226 10.46 -4.34 -2.22
N GLY A 227 11.76 -4.55 -2.38
CA GLY A 227 12.40 -5.02 -3.60
C GLY A 227 13.62 -4.16 -3.97
N PRO A 228 14.44 -4.64 -4.91
CA PRO A 228 15.66 -3.93 -5.30
C PRO A 228 15.38 -2.54 -5.92
N GLU A 229 14.21 -2.34 -6.48
CA GLU A 229 13.76 -1.06 -7.05
C GLU A 229 13.52 0.01 -5.97
N GLY A 230 13.40 -0.41 -4.71
CA GLY A 230 13.28 0.47 -3.56
C GLY A 230 14.61 0.97 -2.99
N ASN A 231 15.76 0.59 -3.55
CA ASN A 231 17.06 1.05 -3.08
C ASN A 231 17.14 2.58 -3.06
N LYS A 232 17.69 3.13 -1.96
CA LYS A 232 17.78 4.56 -1.67
C LYS A 232 16.42 5.26 -1.50
N PHE A 233 15.38 4.51 -1.19
CA PHE A 233 14.10 5.01 -0.73
C PHE A 233 13.85 4.62 0.72
N PHE A 234 12.94 5.32 1.37
CA PHE A 234 12.36 4.88 2.64
C PHE A 234 10.89 5.24 2.71
N ARG A 235 10.14 4.47 3.51
CA ARG A 235 8.73 4.71 3.78
C ARG A 235 8.55 5.45 5.11
N PHE A 236 7.81 6.55 5.08
CA PHE A 236 7.55 7.41 6.23
C PHE A 236 6.05 7.44 6.55
N ASN A 237 5.69 7.00 7.76
CA ASN A 237 4.29 6.99 8.22
C ASN A 237 3.94 8.35 8.84
N ILE A 238 2.90 9.02 8.31
CA ILE A 238 2.43 10.32 8.79
C ILE A 238 1.13 10.23 9.61
N ALA A 239 0.58 9.03 9.81
CA ALA A 239 -0.58 8.81 10.68
C ALA A 239 -0.16 8.80 12.17
N CYS A 240 0.37 9.90 12.64
CA CYS A 240 0.84 10.10 14.00
C CYS A 240 0.53 11.52 14.48
N PRO A 241 0.58 11.78 15.81
CA PRO A 241 0.47 13.14 16.32
C PRO A 241 1.48 14.09 15.69
N LYS A 242 1.05 15.32 15.39
CA LYS A 242 1.89 16.32 14.72
C LYS A 242 3.20 16.58 15.47
N SER A 243 3.20 16.58 16.79
CA SER A 243 4.40 16.74 17.60
C SER A 243 5.44 15.63 17.38
N ILE A 244 4.98 14.39 17.14
CA ILE A 244 5.87 13.26 16.80
C ILE A 244 6.41 13.43 15.37
N LEU A 245 5.55 13.85 14.44
CA LEU A 245 5.95 14.12 13.07
C LEU A 245 7.01 15.24 13.00
N GLU A 246 6.77 16.37 13.69
CA GLU A 246 7.70 17.49 13.77
C GLU A 246 9.05 17.06 14.35
N LYS A 247 9.04 16.32 15.45
CA LYS A 247 10.25 15.78 16.05
C LYS A 247 11.00 14.86 15.08
N GLY A 248 10.30 13.91 14.45
CA GLY A 248 10.92 12.98 13.50
C GLY A 248 11.54 13.68 12.29
N LEU A 249 10.83 14.64 11.69
CA LEU A 249 11.35 15.42 10.58
C LEU A 249 12.53 16.31 11.00
N GLY A 250 12.52 16.87 12.23
CA GLY A 250 13.65 17.60 12.79
C GLY A 250 14.89 16.72 12.96
N GLN A 251 14.73 15.51 13.50
CA GLN A 251 15.82 14.54 13.61
C GLN A 251 16.38 14.14 12.24
N LEU A 252 15.49 13.94 11.25
CA LEU A 252 15.88 13.66 9.88
C LEU A 252 16.73 14.81 9.31
N ALA A 253 16.30 16.06 9.50
CA ALA A 253 17.02 17.23 9.00
C ALA A 253 18.41 17.38 9.64
N GLU A 254 18.57 17.10 10.91
CA GLU A 254 19.89 17.16 11.57
C GLU A 254 20.82 16.04 11.08
N ALA A 255 20.32 14.84 10.84
CA ALA A 255 21.11 13.70 10.36
C ALA A 255 21.60 13.89 8.90
N PHE A 256 20.87 14.67 8.09
CA PHE A 256 21.18 14.93 6.68
C PHE A 256 21.66 16.37 6.43
N LYS A 257 22.05 17.07 7.49
CA LYS A 257 22.66 18.39 7.40
C LYS A 257 24.02 18.28 6.70
N GLU A 258 24.22 19.08 5.66
CA GLU A 258 25.50 19.23 4.92
C GLU A 258 26.36 20.33 5.54
#